data_8e8c7203d1cd9def78bd30cb6e944bb1
#
_entry.id   8e8c7203d1cd9def78bd30cb6e944bb1
#
_cell.length_a   1.000
_cell.length_b   1.000
_cell.length_c   1.000
_cell.angle_alpha   90.00
_cell.angle_beta   90.00
_cell.angle_gamma   90.00
#
_symmetry.space_group_name_H-M   'P 1'
#
loop_
_entity.id
_entity.type
_entity.pdbx_description
1 polymer ?
#
loop_
_entity_poly.entity_id
_entity_poly.type
_entity_poly.pdbx_seq_one_letter_code
_entity_poly.pdbx_strand_id
1 'polypeptide(L)'
;TASEKPRDGIDFLPLSVDFDERMYAAGKIPGGYLKREGKPSEKAVLTSRVIDRPIRPLFPKDLRNDVALTLTVMSVDPDCSPEITAMIGASIALSISDIPWNGPIGGVFMGLVDGKLVVNPNAEEQKKSDLQLTVAATMKKVVMIEAGANQVSDETMYEAIMKAHEEIKDLLVFINGIIDEIGKPKFAYPSCELDHDMFDEIFAFCEKDVMEALDTDDKNVRDTKMVPIKDAILEKFTEKYPDLPGMMDELVYKIQKKIVRRWLLVDKKRVDGRRMDQIRPLAAEVGLLPREHGTGLFPRGQTQVMSAATLGTLSEAQMLDGIDSETSKRYMHHYNMPGFSTGEAKPVRSPGRREIGHGALAERSLIPVLPSEEEFPYAIRLVSDVVSSNGSTSQGSVCGSTLALMDAGVPIKAPVAGISCGLITAEDGSWDTMLDIQGLEDFYGDMDFKVAGTHAGITSIQM
;
A
#
# COMPACT_ATOMS: atom_id res chain seq x y z
N THR A 1 22.61 3.64 -0.93
CA THR A 1 23.69 2.97 -0.13
C THR A 1 23.19 1.65 0.40
N ALA A 2 24.06 0.67 0.51
CA ALA A 2 23.80 -0.61 1.15
C ALA A 2 24.87 -0.92 2.20
N SER A 3 24.51 -1.73 3.23
CA SER A 3 25.49 -2.25 4.20
C SER A 3 26.31 -3.37 3.57
N GLU A 4 27.56 -3.54 4.02
CA GLU A 4 28.41 -4.63 3.56
C GLU A 4 27.96 -6.01 4.06
N LYS A 5 27.31 -6.02 5.24
CA LYS A 5 26.83 -7.25 5.89
C LYS A 5 25.41 -7.04 6.43
N PRO A 6 24.58 -8.08 6.43
CA PRO A 6 23.30 -8.04 7.12
C PRO A 6 23.50 -7.91 8.64
N ARG A 7 22.54 -7.34 9.34
CA ARG A 7 22.48 -7.33 10.80
C ARG A 7 22.00 -8.68 11.32
N ASP A 8 22.49 -9.10 12.48
CA ASP A 8 22.04 -10.34 13.11
C ASP A 8 20.54 -10.29 13.44
N GLY A 9 19.84 -11.40 13.22
CA GLY A 9 18.43 -11.57 13.56
C GLY A 9 17.45 -10.86 12.64
N ILE A 10 17.87 -10.40 11.46
CA ILE A 10 16.97 -9.82 10.44
C ILE A 10 16.42 -10.92 9.53
N ASP A 11 15.10 -11.02 9.46
CA ASP A 11 14.32 -11.97 8.65
C ASP A 11 13.63 -11.36 7.42
N PHE A 12 13.80 -10.04 7.20
CA PHE A 12 13.20 -9.30 6.09
C PHE A 12 14.24 -8.41 5.39
N LEU A 13 13.90 -7.87 4.21
CA LEU A 13 14.69 -6.84 3.53
C LEU A 13 14.56 -5.49 4.25
N PRO A 14 15.60 -4.98 4.92
CA PRO A 14 15.56 -3.69 5.60
C PRO A 14 15.79 -2.53 4.60
N LEU A 15 14.81 -2.29 3.72
CA LEU A 15 14.81 -1.19 2.76
C LEU A 15 14.18 0.05 3.39
N SER A 16 14.91 1.17 3.38
CA SER A 16 14.39 2.51 3.68
C SER A 16 14.40 3.35 2.42
N VAL A 17 13.27 3.98 2.12
CA VAL A 17 13.14 4.99 1.06
C VAL A 17 12.66 6.28 1.72
N ASP A 18 13.48 7.33 1.61
CA ASP A 18 13.21 8.63 2.22
C ASP A 18 13.17 9.71 1.14
N PHE A 19 12.07 10.46 1.09
CA PHE A 19 11.90 11.63 0.25
C PHE A 19 12.03 12.87 1.11
N ASP A 20 13.02 13.71 0.81
CA ASP A 20 13.42 14.82 1.64
C ASP A 20 13.16 16.15 0.90
N GLU A 21 12.17 16.88 1.35
CA GLU A 21 11.78 18.17 0.80
C GLU A 21 12.62 19.29 1.41
N ARG A 22 13.38 20.00 0.56
CA ARG A 22 14.08 21.22 0.96
C ARG A 22 13.28 22.44 0.57
N MET A 23 12.87 23.25 1.54
CA MET A 23 12.02 24.43 1.29
C MET A 23 12.70 25.45 0.37
N TYR A 24 14.04 25.53 0.37
CA TYR A 24 14.78 26.36 -0.56
C TYR A 24 14.57 25.95 -2.03
N ALA A 25 14.21 24.70 -2.31
CA ALA A 25 13.92 24.22 -3.67
C ALA A 25 12.75 24.98 -4.31
N ALA A 26 11.81 25.46 -3.50
CA ALA A 26 10.67 26.29 -3.90
C ALA A 26 10.86 27.78 -3.52
N GLY A 27 12.07 28.21 -3.14
CA GLY A 27 12.36 29.56 -2.71
C GLY A 27 11.70 29.98 -1.39
N LYS A 28 11.36 29.01 -0.52
CA LYS A 28 10.64 29.24 0.75
C LYS A 28 11.55 29.05 1.96
N ILE A 29 11.22 29.74 3.05
CA ILE A 29 11.76 29.48 4.39
C ILE A 29 10.71 28.66 5.15
N PRO A 30 11.09 27.57 5.88
CA PRO A 30 10.15 26.77 6.66
C PRO A 30 9.28 27.61 7.58
N GLY A 31 7.96 27.35 7.60
CA GLY A 31 6.97 28.11 8.36
C GLY A 31 7.07 27.91 9.86
N GLY A 32 7.58 26.75 10.32
CA GLY A 32 7.72 26.43 11.73
C GLY A 32 8.60 27.40 12.53
N TYR A 33 8.47 27.41 13.87
CA TYR A 33 9.18 28.31 14.76
C TYR A 33 10.71 28.28 14.59
N LEU A 34 11.29 27.09 14.43
CA LEU A 34 12.74 26.90 14.28
C LEU A 34 13.27 27.30 12.89
N LYS A 35 12.40 27.65 11.93
CA LYS A 35 12.78 27.96 10.55
C LYS A 35 13.69 26.91 9.92
N ARG A 36 13.46 25.66 10.25
CA ARG A 36 14.19 24.50 9.77
C ARG A 36 13.21 23.38 9.43
N GLU A 37 13.48 22.61 8.40
CA GLU A 37 12.77 21.37 8.11
C GLU A 37 12.86 20.42 9.31
N GLY A 38 11.70 19.86 9.69
CA GLY A 38 11.55 18.95 10.82
C GLY A 38 11.28 17.52 10.37
N LYS A 39 10.16 16.96 10.83
CA LYS A 39 9.68 15.66 10.33
C LYS A 39 9.24 15.79 8.88
N PRO A 40 9.38 14.72 8.07
CA PRO A 40 8.84 14.70 6.72
C PRO A 40 7.36 15.12 6.69
N SER A 41 6.99 15.90 5.69
CA SER A 41 5.58 16.24 5.46
C SER A 41 4.76 14.98 5.15
N GLU A 42 3.44 15.07 5.28
CA GLU A 42 2.54 13.97 4.87
C GLU A 42 2.80 13.59 3.40
N LYS A 43 2.94 14.57 2.53
CA LYS A 43 3.25 14.37 1.12
C LYS A 43 4.60 13.68 0.90
N ALA A 44 5.65 14.09 1.63
CA ALA A 44 6.96 13.42 1.57
C ALA A 44 6.88 11.95 1.98
N VAL A 45 6.10 11.63 3.01
CA VAL A 45 5.84 10.24 3.41
C VAL A 45 5.10 9.47 2.32
N LEU A 46 4.08 10.06 1.71
CA LEU A 46 3.31 9.44 0.62
C LEU A 46 4.19 9.21 -0.61
N THR A 47 4.98 10.19 -1.02
CA THR A 47 5.93 10.06 -2.13
C THR A 47 6.97 8.97 -1.85
N SER A 48 7.52 8.89 -0.63
CA SER A 48 8.40 7.79 -0.22
C SER A 48 7.75 6.43 -0.43
N ARG A 49 6.46 6.29 -0.11
CA ARG A 49 5.70 5.04 -0.28
C ARG A 49 5.43 4.71 -1.74
N VAL A 50 5.09 5.71 -2.56
CA VAL A 50 4.88 5.54 -4.01
C VAL A 50 6.16 5.04 -4.70
N ILE A 51 7.33 5.48 -4.22
CA ILE A 51 8.63 5.04 -4.74
C ILE A 51 9.04 3.67 -4.18
N ASP A 52 8.83 3.41 -2.88
CA ASP A 52 9.18 2.13 -2.23
C ASP A 52 8.41 0.95 -2.84
N ARG A 53 7.12 1.11 -3.11
CA ARG A 53 6.23 0.03 -3.56
C ARG A 53 6.68 -0.66 -4.86
N PRO A 54 7.01 0.04 -5.95
CA PRO A 54 7.47 -0.60 -7.19
C PRO A 54 8.91 -1.10 -7.11
N ILE A 55 9.74 -0.56 -6.20
CA ILE A 55 11.16 -0.90 -6.07
C ILE A 55 11.36 -2.16 -5.23
N ARG A 56 10.66 -2.26 -4.09
CA ARG A 56 10.82 -3.34 -3.10
C ARG A 56 10.63 -4.75 -3.66
N PRO A 57 9.63 -5.05 -4.49
CA PRO A 57 9.40 -6.40 -5.02
C PRO A 57 10.49 -6.89 -5.98
N LEU A 58 11.32 -5.97 -6.50
CA LEU A 58 12.38 -6.29 -7.45
C LEU A 58 13.72 -6.59 -6.78
N PHE A 59 13.82 -6.47 -5.46
CA PHE A 59 14.96 -6.98 -4.73
C PHE A 59 14.89 -8.51 -4.59
N PRO A 60 16.05 -9.19 -4.54
CA PRO A 60 16.09 -10.61 -4.18
C PRO A 60 15.40 -10.85 -2.83
N LYS A 61 14.57 -11.89 -2.73
CA LYS A 61 13.79 -12.19 -1.52
C LYS A 61 14.63 -12.60 -0.33
N ASP A 62 15.82 -13.07 -0.59
CA ASP A 62 16.81 -13.55 0.38
C ASP A 62 17.88 -12.51 0.75
N LEU A 63 17.82 -11.31 0.19
CA LEU A 63 18.71 -10.20 0.56
C LEU A 63 18.33 -9.65 1.94
N ARG A 64 19.30 -9.58 2.86
CA ARG A 64 19.13 -9.07 4.24
C ARG A 64 20.04 -7.88 4.56
N ASN A 65 20.81 -7.41 3.61
CA ASN A 65 21.61 -6.18 3.76
C ASN A 65 20.69 -4.97 3.91
N ASP A 66 21.05 -4.03 4.78
CA ASP A 66 20.34 -2.74 4.86
C ASP A 66 20.52 -1.99 3.54
N VAL A 67 19.44 -1.49 2.98
CA VAL A 67 19.44 -0.63 1.80
C VAL A 67 18.72 0.67 2.13
N ALA A 68 19.38 1.80 1.87
CA ALA A 68 18.80 3.12 2.06
C ALA A 68 18.84 3.92 0.76
N LEU A 69 17.67 4.40 0.33
CA LEU A 69 17.47 5.35 -0.76
C LEU A 69 17.05 6.69 -0.17
N THR A 70 17.85 7.73 -0.40
CA THR A 70 17.53 9.10 0.00
C THR A 70 17.37 9.96 -1.25
N LEU A 71 16.21 10.56 -1.40
CA LEU A 71 15.81 11.35 -2.54
C LEU A 71 15.57 12.78 -2.06
N THR A 72 16.49 13.69 -2.37
CA THR A 72 16.44 15.07 -1.89
C THR A 72 16.00 16.01 -3.02
N VAL A 73 14.90 16.72 -2.80
CA VAL A 73 14.42 17.75 -3.73
C VAL A 73 15.24 19.02 -3.54
N MET A 74 16.04 19.37 -4.55
CA MET A 74 16.95 20.50 -4.50
C MET A 74 16.48 21.70 -5.36
N SER A 75 15.56 21.45 -6.30
CA SER A 75 14.93 22.45 -7.15
C SER A 75 13.56 21.92 -7.60
N VAL A 76 12.56 22.79 -7.70
CA VAL A 76 11.20 22.45 -8.14
C VAL A 76 10.84 23.26 -9.36
N ASP A 77 10.34 22.58 -10.37
CA ASP A 77 9.61 23.16 -11.49
C ASP A 77 8.13 22.79 -11.31
N PRO A 78 7.21 23.79 -11.25
CA PRO A 78 5.78 23.51 -11.07
C PRO A 78 5.17 22.59 -12.14
N ASP A 79 5.75 22.56 -13.33
CA ASP A 79 5.27 21.73 -14.45
C ASP A 79 5.85 20.32 -14.47
N CYS A 80 6.79 20.00 -13.56
CA CYS A 80 7.43 18.69 -13.45
C CYS A 80 7.19 18.07 -12.09
N SER A 81 6.56 16.88 -12.05
CA SER A 81 6.33 16.16 -10.79
C SER A 81 7.64 15.74 -10.11
N PRO A 82 7.94 16.23 -8.89
CA PRO A 82 9.10 15.77 -8.12
C PRO A 82 9.04 14.28 -7.81
N GLU A 83 7.84 13.71 -7.63
CA GLU A 83 7.58 12.30 -7.34
C GLU A 83 8.06 11.40 -8.50
N ILE A 84 7.66 11.73 -9.73
CA ILE A 84 8.05 10.95 -10.93
C ILE A 84 9.56 11.07 -11.18
N THR A 85 10.10 12.28 -11.06
CA THR A 85 11.54 12.52 -11.20
C THR A 85 12.35 11.73 -10.18
N ALA A 86 11.90 11.71 -8.92
CA ALA A 86 12.54 10.94 -7.86
C ALA A 86 12.44 9.41 -8.08
N MET A 87 11.30 8.92 -8.57
CA MET A 87 11.12 7.50 -8.91
C MET A 87 12.08 7.05 -10.01
N ILE A 88 12.21 7.84 -11.08
CA ILE A 88 13.15 7.58 -12.17
C ILE A 88 14.59 7.66 -11.66
N GLY A 89 14.92 8.67 -10.88
CA GLY A 89 16.23 8.82 -10.27
C GLY A 89 16.62 7.67 -9.36
N ALA A 90 15.67 7.16 -8.54
CA ALA A 90 15.87 5.98 -7.69
C ALA A 90 16.12 4.71 -8.53
N SER A 91 15.36 4.52 -9.61
CA SER A 91 15.53 3.40 -10.54
C SER A 91 16.90 3.41 -11.20
N ILE A 92 17.33 4.56 -11.72
CA ILE A 92 18.66 4.71 -12.34
C ILE A 92 19.75 4.46 -11.30
N ALA A 93 19.68 5.09 -10.12
CA ALA A 93 20.70 4.96 -9.08
C ALA A 93 20.89 3.50 -8.61
N LEU A 94 19.81 2.74 -8.43
CA LEU A 94 19.87 1.32 -8.10
C LEU A 94 20.45 0.49 -9.26
N SER A 95 20.02 0.77 -10.47
CA SER A 95 20.41 0.01 -11.65
C SER A 95 21.89 0.14 -11.97
N ILE A 96 22.46 1.36 -11.87
CA ILE A 96 23.90 1.61 -12.14
C ILE A 96 24.80 1.25 -10.96
N SER A 97 24.25 1.08 -9.74
CA SER A 97 25.01 0.71 -8.55
C SER A 97 25.40 -0.77 -8.56
N ASP A 98 26.23 -1.16 -7.61
CA ASP A 98 26.56 -2.57 -7.34
C ASP A 98 25.52 -3.30 -6.47
N ILE A 99 24.44 -2.64 -6.06
CA ILE A 99 23.39 -3.23 -5.23
C ILE A 99 22.57 -4.24 -6.07
N PRO A 100 22.35 -5.49 -5.58
CA PRO A 100 21.53 -6.49 -6.25
C PRO A 100 20.07 -6.03 -6.34
N TRP A 101 19.60 -5.74 -7.55
CA TRP A 101 18.24 -5.30 -7.83
C TRP A 101 17.84 -5.64 -9.26
N ASN A 102 16.62 -6.16 -9.46
CA ASN A 102 16.14 -6.71 -10.74
C ASN A 102 15.28 -5.68 -11.54
N GLY A 103 15.59 -4.39 -11.41
CA GLY A 103 15.03 -3.34 -12.27
C GLY A 103 15.66 -3.33 -13.66
N PRO A 104 15.48 -2.24 -14.43
CA PRO A 104 14.89 -0.95 -14.01
C PRO A 104 13.37 -0.93 -14.00
N ILE A 105 12.82 0.12 -13.35
CA ILE A 105 11.45 0.57 -13.48
C ILE A 105 11.42 1.98 -14.09
N GLY A 106 10.33 2.29 -14.78
CA GLY A 106 9.97 3.66 -15.14
C GLY A 106 8.67 4.06 -14.45
N GLY A 107 8.41 5.36 -14.39
CA GLY A 107 7.18 5.92 -13.86
C GLY A 107 6.70 7.11 -14.66
N VAL A 108 5.39 7.25 -14.80
CA VAL A 108 4.75 8.43 -15.42
C VAL A 108 3.51 8.83 -14.61
N PHE A 109 3.16 10.11 -14.72
CA PHE A 109 1.92 10.65 -14.21
C PHE A 109 0.96 10.87 -15.39
N MET A 110 -0.29 10.45 -15.23
CA MET A 110 -1.34 10.58 -16.26
C MET A 110 -2.47 11.43 -15.75
N GLY A 111 -2.97 12.31 -16.60
CA GLY A 111 -4.17 13.10 -16.40
C GLY A 111 -5.24 12.79 -17.43
N LEU A 112 -6.48 13.20 -17.13
CA LEU A 112 -7.63 13.21 -18.06
C LEU A 112 -8.13 14.64 -18.14
N VAL A 113 -7.74 15.38 -19.20
CA VAL A 113 -8.05 16.80 -19.40
C VAL A 113 -8.97 16.93 -20.62
N ASP A 114 -10.14 17.53 -20.44
CA ASP A 114 -11.16 17.67 -21.50
C ASP A 114 -11.43 16.35 -22.24
N GLY A 115 -11.50 15.25 -21.50
CA GLY A 115 -11.77 13.91 -22.03
C GLY A 115 -10.60 13.26 -22.78
N LYS A 116 -9.38 13.84 -22.71
CA LYS A 116 -8.16 13.31 -23.34
C LYS A 116 -7.12 12.90 -22.31
N LEU A 117 -6.53 11.75 -22.51
CA LEU A 117 -5.40 11.29 -21.70
C LEU A 117 -4.13 12.05 -22.04
N VAL A 118 -3.56 12.71 -21.02
CA VAL A 118 -2.33 13.50 -21.08
C VAL A 118 -1.25 12.87 -20.24
N VAL A 119 -0.06 12.72 -20.79
CA VAL A 119 1.12 12.20 -20.07
C VAL A 119 1.85 13.37 -19.43
N ASN A 120 2.18 13.26 -18.15
CA ASN A 120 2.85 14.28 -17.35
C ASN A 120 2.22 15.68 -17.53
N PRO A 121 0.92 15.84 -17.24
CA PRO A 121 0.22 17.11 -17.38
C PRO A 121 0.91 18.20 -16.55
N ASN A 122 1.02 19.41 -17.12
CA ASN A 122 1.56 20.59 -16.44
C ASN A 122 0.60 21.07 -15.32
N ALA A 123 1.04 22.07 -14.53
CA ALA A 123 0.30 22.55 -13.37
C ALA A 123 -1.14 23.05 -13.71
N GLU A 124 -1.34 23.67 -14.86
CA GLU A 124 -2.67 24.16 -15.27
C GLU A 124 -3.58 23.02 -15.78
N GLU A 125 -3.00 22.04 -16.44
CA GLU A 125 -3.71 20.83 -16.88
C GLU A 125 -4.12 19.95 -15.68
N GLN A 126 -3.26 19.83 -14.67
CA GLN A 126 -3.56 19.09 -13.44
C GLN A 126 -4.79 19.64 -12.70
N LYS A 127 -4.95 20.98 -12.66
CA LYS A 127 -6.12 21.61 -12.02
C LYS A 127 -7.45 21.27 -12.70
N LYS A 128 -7.44 20.94 -13.99
CA LYS A 128 -8.61 20.61 -14.80
C LYS A 128 -8.80 19.10 -14.99
N SER A 129 -7.86 18.34 -14.52
CA SER A 129 -7.83 16.90 -14.76
C SER A 129 -8.83 16.14 -13.87
N ASP A 130 -9.64 15.31 -14.49
CA ASP A 130 -10.53 14.37 -13.79
C ASP A 130 -9.81 13.10 -13.32
N LEU A 131 -8.53 12.95 -13.63
CA LEU A 131 -7.70 11.81 -13.27
C LEU A 131 -6.32 12.25 -12.82
N GLN A 132 -5.88 11.73 -11.69
CA GLN A 132 -4.52 11.80 -11.18
C GLN A 132 -4.02 10.37 -11.01
N LEU A 133 -3.25 9.87 -11.97
CA LEU A 133 -2.82 8.48 -12.02
C LEU A 133 -1.31 8.40 -12.12
N THR A 134 -0.67 7.84 -11.10
CA THR A 134 0.75 7.45 -11.13
C THR A 134 0.85 5.97 -11.46
N VAL A 135 1.63 5.64 -12.49
CA VAL A 135 1.94 4.25 -12.88
C VAL A 135 3.44 4.04 -12.84
N ALA A 136 3.86 2.93 -12.24
CA ALA A 136 5.22 2.43 -12.36
C ALA A 136 5.21 1.03 -12.99
N ALA A 137 6.16 0.78 -13.88
CA ALA A 137 6.22 -0.47 -14.62
C ALA A 137 7.67 -0.89 -14.95
N THR A 138 7.84 -2.18 -15.18
CA THR A 138 8.97 -2.77 -15.91
C THR A 138 8.64 -2.87 -17.40
N MET A 139 9.57 -3.33 -18.22
CA MET A 139 9.29 -3.60 -19.65
C MET A 139 8.11 -4.58 -19.87
N LYS A 140 7.85 -5.46 -18.92
CA LYS A 140 6.88 -6.55 -19.07
C LYS A 140 5.58 -6.35 -18.30
N LYS A 141 5.63 -5.68 -17.13
CA LYS A 141 4.51 -5.64 -16.18
C LYS A 141 4.39 -4.27 -15.52
N VAL A 142 3.16 -3.83 -15.34
CA VAL A 142 2.83 -2.76 -14.37
C VAL A 142 3.08 -3.32 -12.97
N VAL A 143 3.77 -2.57 -12.12
CA VAL A 143 4.18 -2.99 -10.77
C VAL A 143 3.63 -2.11 -9.68
N MET A 144 3.09 -0.94 -10.01
CA MET A 144 2.41 -0.05 -9.07
C MET A 144 1.43 0.85 -9.82
N ILE A 145 0.27 1.02 -9.21
CA ILE A 145 -0.76 1.98 -9.63
C ILE A 145 -1.21 2.75 -8.41
N GLU A 146 -1.31 4.08 -8.53
CA GLU A 146 -1.95 4.93 -7.54
C GLU A 146 -2.77 5.99 -8.24
N ALA A 147 -4.09 6.00 -8.03
CA ALA A 147 -4.99 6.92 -8.70
C ALA A 147 -5.97 7.59 -7.74
N GLY A 148 -6.27 8.86 -8.04
CA GLY A 148 -7.46 9.59 -7.64
C GLY A 148 -8.22 10.01 -8.89
N ALA A 149 -9.55 9.89 -8.90
CA ALA A 149 -10.33 10.15 -10.08
C ALA A 149 -11.71 10.76 -9.75
N ASN A 150 -12.20 11.62 -10.61
CA ASN A 150 -13.53 12.20 -10.49
C ASN A 150 -14.57 11.28 -11.16
N GLN A 151 -14.79 10.10 -10.55
CA GLN A 151 -15.76 9.11 -11.02
C GLN A 151 -15.53 8.68 -12.50
N VAL A 152 -14.28 8.36 -12.82
CA VAL A 152 -13.86 7.92 -14.16
C VAL A 152 -14.29 6.46 -14.38
N SER A 153 -14.69 6.13 -15.62
CA SER A 153 -15.08 4.76 -15.97
C SER A 153 -13.90 3.78 -15.88
N ASP A 154 -14.19 2.51 -15.69
CA ASP A 154 -13.20 1.42 -15.66
C ASP A 154 -12.48 1.28 -16.99
N GLU A 155 -13.18 1.47 -18.14
CA GLU A 155 -12.55 1.45 -19.46
C GLU A 155 -11.52 2.57 -19.61
N THR A 156 -11.88 3.82 -19.27
CA THR A 156 -10.97 4.97 -19.35
C THR A 156 -9.78 4.80 -18.42
N MET A 157 -10.01 4.26 -17.22
CA MET A 157 -8.93 3.97 -16.29
C MET A 157 -7.97 2.91 -16.85
N TYR A 158 -8.50 1.84 -17.43
CA TYR A 158 -7.69 0.81 -18.08
C TYR A 158 -6.88 1.36 -19.25
N GLU A 159 -7.50 2.15 -20.14
CA GLU A 159 -6.80 2.83 -21.24
C GLU A 159 -5.66 3.71 -20.75
N ALA A 160 -5.90 4.47 -19.65
CA ALA A 160 -4.88 5.33 -19.04
C ALA A 160 -3.67 4.52 -18.53
N ILE A 161 -3.92 3.39 -17.86
CA ILE A 161 -2.88 2.49 -17.35
C ILE A 161 -2.08 1.88 -18.51
N MET A 162 -2.75 1.42 -19.55
CA MET A 162 -2.08 0.82 -20.72
C MET A 162 -1.24 1.85 -21.49
N LYS A 163 -1.77 3.06 -21.69
CA LYS A 163 -1.02 4.15 -22.32
C LYS A 163 0.21 4.52 -21.47
N ALA A 164 0.05 4.63 -20.15
CA ALA A 164 1.17 4.85 -19.26
C ALA A 164 2.26 3.80 -19.38
N HIS A 165 1.89 2.53 -19.51
CA HIS A 165 2.86 1.43 -19.69
C HIS A 165 3.64 1.55 -21.01
N GLU A 166 3.00 1.94 -22.11
CA GLU A 166 3.70 2.16 -23.39
C GLU A 166 4.73 3.30 -23.28
N GLU A 167 4.36 4.44 -22.68
CA GLU A 167 5.29 5.57 -22.46
C GLU A 167 6.47 5.17 -21.53
N ILE A 168 6.20 4.33 -20.53
CA ILE A 168 7.24 3.82 -19.64
C ILE A 168 8.23 2.92 -20.39
N LYS A 169 7.80 2.14 -21.37
CA LYS A 169 8.72 1.29 -22.16
C LYS A 169 9.76 2.10 -22.91
N ASP A 170 9.37 3.24 -23.50
CA ASP A 170 10.31 4.14 -24.19
C ASP A 170 11.31 4.74 -23.20
N LEU A 171 10.85 5.16 -22.01
CA LEU A 171 11.72 5.62 -20.94
C LEU A 171 12.71 4.53 -20.49
N LEU A 172 12.25 3.28 -20.40
CA LEU A 172 13.11 2.16 -20.00
C LEU A 172 14.19 1.82 -21.03
N VAL A 173 13.92 2.01 -22.32
CA VAL A 173 14.96 1.90 -23.36
C VAL A 173 16.09 2.91 -23.11
N PHE A 174 15.75 4.15 -22.79
CA PHE A 174 16.73 5.18 -22.42
C PHE A 174 17.51 4.81 -21.15
N ILE A 175 16.82 4.37 -20.10
CA ILE A 175 17.46 3.97 -18.82
C ILE A 175 18.42 2.79 -19.04
N ASN A 176 18.03 1.79 -19.84
CA ASN A 176 18.92 0.67 -20.18
C ASN A 176 20.20 1.12 -20.88
N GLY A 177 20.11 2.12 -21.78
CA GLY A 177 21.30 2.71 -22.41
C GLY A 177 22.27 3.31 -21.38
N ILE A 178 21.78 3.95 -20.32
CA ILE A 178 22.63 4.44 -19.23
C ILE A 178 23.26 3.29 -18.44
N ILE A 179 22.49 2.24 -18.18
CA ILE A 179 22.97 1.05 -17.45
C ILE A 179 24.09 0.35 -18.23
N ASP A 180 23.95 0.21 -19.53
CA ASP A 180 24.94 -0.42 -20.42
C ASP A 180 26.26 0.39 -20.44
N GLU A 181 26.19 1.73 -20.32
CA GLU A 181 27.37 2.59 -20.36
C GLU A 181 28.13 2.64 -19.01
N ILE A 182 27.41 2.76 -17.88
CA ILE A 182 28.02 3.06 -16.57
C ILE A 182 27.62 2.09 -15.44
N GLY A 183 26.83 1.05 -15.73
CA GLY A 183 26.38 0.10 -14.74
C GLY A 183 27.53 -0.71 -14.12
N LYS A 184 27.44 -0.99 -12.82
CA LYS A 184 28.40 -1.79 -12.07
C LYS A 184 27.95 -3.24 -11.92
N PRO A 185 28.89 -4.20 -11.84
CA PRO A 185 28.57 -5.57 -11.43
C PRO A 185 27.94 -5.58 -10.03
N LYS A 186 26.93 -6.43 -9.85
CA LYS A 186 26.22 -6.55 -8.57
C LYS A 186 27.07 -7.32 -7.56
N PHE A 187 27.11 -6.88 -6.27
CA PHE A 187 27.83 -7.58 -5.24
C PHE A 187 27.17 -8.91 -4.88
N ALA A 188 27.96 -9.88 -4.48
CA ALA A 188 27.50 -11.15 -3.94
C ALA A 188 27.14 -10.99 -2.45
N TYR A 189 26.04 -11.58 -2.03
CA TYR A 189 25.57 -11.57 -0.65
C TYR A 189 25.29 -13.01 -0.16
N PRO A 190 25.35 -13.27 1.16
CA PRO A 190 24.97 -14.57 1.69
C PRO A 190 23.47 -14.78 1.51
N SER A 191 23.09 -15.85 0.81
CA SER A 191 21.69 -16.25 0.67
C SER A 191 21.15 -16.78 1.98
N CYS A 192 19.93 -16.35 2.35
CA CYS A 192 19.19 -16.84 3.50
C CYS A 192 18.06 -17.82 3.08
N GLU A 193 18.15 -18.40 1.89
CA GLU A 193 17.18 -19.42 1.47
C GLU A 193 17.25 -20.66 2.35
N LEU A 194 16.05 -21.19 2.66
CA LEU A 194 15.96 -22.46 3.41
C LEU A 194 16.47 -23.60 2.55
N ASP A 195 17.18 -24.53 3.19
CA ASP A 195 17.58 -25.79 2.56
C ASP A 195 16.35 -26.55 2.07
N HIS A 196 16.37 -27.00 0.83
CA HIS A 196 15.22 -27.67 0.19
C HIS A 196 14.90 -29.01 0.83
N ASP A 197 15.92 -29.80 1.15
CA ASP A 197 15.73 -31.13 1.75
C ASP A 197 15.15 -31.00 3.15
N MET A 198 15.64 -30.04 3.95
CA MET A 198 15.09 -29.69 5.26
C MET A 198 13.64 -29.26 5.15
N PHE A 199 13.33 -28.35 4.21
CA PHE A 199 11.98 -27.87 4.02
C PHE A 199 11.00 -29.00 3.65
N ASP A 200 11.36 -29.84 2.69
CA ASP A 200 10.47 -30.91 2.21
C ASP A 200 10.24 -32.00 3.29
N GLU A 201 11.27 -32.32 4.09
CA GLU A 201 11.14 -33.27 5.21
C GLU A 201 10.20 -32.72 6.29
N ILE A 202 10.37 -31.46 6.68
CA ILE A 202 9.51 -30.82 7.70
C ILE A 202 8.10 -30.61 7.16
N PHE A 203 7.97 -30.20 5.91
CA PHE A 203 6.67 -30.04 5.24
C PHE A 203 5.88 -31.35 5.26
N ALA A 204 6.49 -32.47 4.86
CA ALA A 204 5.85 -33.78 4.88
C ALA A 204 5.41 -34.20 6.28
N PHE A 205 6.13 -33.78 7.32
CA PHE A 205 5.78 -34.09 8.71
C PHE A 205 4.54 -33.32 9.20
N CYS A 206 4.42 -32.03 8.87
CA CYS A 206 3.42 -31.14 9.47
C CYS A 206 2.30 -30.72 8.51
N GLU A 207 2.35 -31.07 7.22
CA GLU A 207 1.40 -30.61 6.19
C GLU A 207 -0.05 -30.76 6.63
N LYS A 208 -0.44 -31.95 7.12
CA LYS A 208 -1.82 -32.24 7.52
C LYS A 208 -2.29 -31.37 8.69
N ASP A 209 -1.44 -31.23 9.70
CA ASP A 209 -1.79 -30.49 10.90
C ASP A 209 -1.87 -28.98 10.61
N VAL A 210 -0.96 -28.47 9.76
CA VAL A 210 -1.02 -27.08 9.30
C VAL A 210 -2.26 -26.83 8.44
N MET A 211 -2.62 -27.76 7.54
CA MET A 211 -3.87 -27.65 6.77
C MET A 211 -5.10 -27.56 7.67
N GLU A 212 -5.17 -28.38 8.71
CA GLU A 212 -6.28 -28.36 9.69
C GLU A 212 -6.28 -27.07 10.52
N ALA A 213 -5.11 -26.54 10.86
CA ALA A 213 -5.01 -25.28 11.57
C ALA A 213 -5.43 -24.07 10.71
N LEU A 214 -5.14 -24.10 9.41
CA LEU A 214 -5.47 -23.02 8.47
C LEU A 214 -6.93 -23.00 8.03
N ASP A 215 -7.64 -24.14 8.12
CA ASP A 215 -9.03 -24.28 7.68
C ASP A 215 -10.00 -23.68 8.71
N THR A 216 -10.01 -22.37 8.81
CA THR A 216 -10.87 -21.60 9.73
C THR A 216 -11.00 -20.14 9.25
N ASP A 217 -12.17 -19.54 9.50
CA ASP A 217 -12.44 -18.12 9.30
C ASP A 217 -11.93 -17.23 10.46
N ASP A 218 -11.61 -17.83 11.61
CA ASP A 218 -11.14 -17.13 12.80
C ASP A 218 -9.60 -17.12 12.90
N LYS A 219 -9.03 -15.92 12.79
CA LYS A 219 -7.59 -15.69 12.93
C LYS A 219 -7.03 -16.20 14.28
N ASN A 220 -7.75 -15.98 15.38
CA ASN A 220 -7.26 -16.34 16.72
C ASN A 220 -7.23 -17.86 16.92
N VAL A 221 -8.25 -18.56 16.39
CA VAL A 221 -8.30 -20.02 16.39
C VAL A 221 -7.13 -20.59 15.61
N ARG A 222 -6.88 -20.07 14.41
CA ARG A 222 -5.74 -20.46 13.59
C ARG A 222 -4.41 -20.27 14.32
N ASP A 223 -4.17 -19.06 14.82
CA ASP A 223 -2.90 -18.71 15.47
C ASP A 223 -2.66 -19.59 16.71
N THR A 224 -3.72 -19.90 17.48
CA THR A 224 -3.65 -20.82 18.63
C THR A 224 -3.31 -22.25 18.20
N LYS A 225 -3.92 -22.76 17.12
CA LYS A 225 -3.63 -24.12 16.60
C LYS A 225 -2.22 -24.27 16.05
N MET A 226 -1.62 -23.17 15.56
CA MET A 226 -0.25 -23.19 15.03
C MET A 226 0.83 -23.34 16.11
N VAL A 227 0.58 -22.96 17.37
CA VAL A 227 1.57 -23.04 18.46
C VAL A 227 2.08 -24.47 18.69
N PRO A 228 1.21 -25.46 18.97
CA PRO A 228 1.67 -26.84 19.22
C PRO A 228 2.35 -27.47 17.99
N ILE A 229 2.01 -27.03 16.77
CA ILE A 229 2.65 -27.53 15.54
C ILE A 229 4.09 -27.03 15.48
N LYS A 230 4.33 -25.73 15.78
CA LYS A 230 5.68 -25.16 15.87
C LYS A 230 6.53 -25.89 16.92
N ASP A 231 5.96 -26.15 18.09
CA ASP A 231 6.64 -26.87 19.18
C ASP A 231 7.04 -28.30 18.77
N ALA A 232 6.14 -29.03 18.10
CA ALA A 232 6.40 -30.39 17.61
C ALA A 232 7.49 -30.42 16.52
N ILE A 233 7.55 -29.40 15.65
CA ILE A 233 8.62 -29.25 14.65
C ILE A 233 9.96 -29.05 15.36
N LEU A 234 10.02 -28.13 16.34
CA LEU A 234 11.23 -27.86 17.09
C LEU A 234 11.73 -29.11 17.85
N GLU A 235 10.83 -29.79 18.57
CA GLU A 235 11.17 -30.99 19.34
C GLU A 235 11.79 -32.08 18.45
N LYS A 236 11.22 -32.28 17.25
CA LYS A 236 11.64 -33.36 16.37
C LYS A 236 12.90 -33.07 15.55
N PHE A 237 13.08 -31.82 15.11
CA PHE A 237 14.05 -31.52 14.08
C PHE A 237 15.24 -30.67 14.55
N THR A 238 15.23 -30.09 15.77
CA THR A 238 16.33 -29.24 16.26
C THR A 238 17.66 -30.02 16.39
N GLU A 239 17.63 -31.29 16.75
CA GLU A 239 18.87 -32.10 16.81
C GLU A 239 19.50 -32.30 15.44
N LYS A 240 18.67 -32.45 14.38
CA LYS A 240 19.14 -32.64 13.01
C LYS A 240 19.53 -31.31 12.33
N TYR A 241 18.80 -30.24 12.64
CA TYR A 241 18.96 -28.91 12.08
C TYR A 241 19.13 -27.88 13.21
N PRO A 242 20.35 -27.67 13.73
CA PRO A 242 20.58 -26.80 14.90
C PRO A 242 20.17 -25.34 14.73
N ASP A 243 20.19 -24.84 13.49
CA ASP A 243 19.83 -23.45 13.15
C ASP A 243 18.30 -23.24 13.00
N LEU A 244 17.52 -24.32 13.04
CA LEU A 244 16.07 -24.30 12.84
C LEU A 244 15.30 -23.31 13.75
N PRO A 245 15.64 -23.17 15.06
CA PRO A 245 14.94 -22.20 15.90
C PRO A 245 15.01 -20.75 15.38
N GLY A 246 16.14 -20.37 14.78
CA GLY A 246 16.34 -19.03 14.18
C GLY A 246 15.62 -18.84 12.86
N MET A 247 15.20 -19.93 12.20
CA MET A 247 14.57 -19.92 10.87
C MET A 247 13.07 -20.28 10.94
N MET A 248 12.52 -20.50 12.15
CA MET A 248 11.17 -21.05 12.35
C MET A 248 10.08 -20.18 11.70
N ASP A 249 10.14 -18.87 11.84
CA ASP A 249 9.10 -18.00 11.31
C ASP A 249 9.10 -17.98 9.77
N GLU A 250 10.27 -17.99 9.15
CA GLU A 250 10.40 -18.13 7.69
C GLU A 250 9.93 -19.50 7.19
N LEU A 251 10.29 -20.56 7.89
CA LEU A 251 9.83 -21.91 7.58
C LEU A 251 8.30 -22.02 7.62
N VAL A 252 7.69 -21.57 8.70
CA VAL A 252 6.22 -21.57 8.86
C VAL A 252 5.57 -20.71 7.78
N TYR A 253 6.12 -19.55 7.48
CA TYR A 253 5.63 -18.71 6.38
C TYR A 253 5.63 -19.47 5.05
N LYS A 254 6.73 -20.13 4.68
CA LYS A 254 6.84 -20.90 3.43
C LYS A 254 5.89 -22.10 3.38
N ILE A 255 5.72 -22.81 4.50
CA ILE A 255 4.78 -23.93 4.62
C ILE A 255 3.34 -23.46 4.41
N GLN A 256 2.91 -22.45 5.14
CA GLN A 256 1.58 -21.86 5.01
C GLN A 256 1.34 -21.32 3.59
N LYS A 257 2.32 -20.63 3.03
CA LYS A 257 2.27 -20.12 1.65
C LYS A 257 2.05 -21.24 0.63
N LYS A 258 2.79 -22.36 0.74
CA LYS A 258 2.68 -23.50 -0.16
C LYS A 258 1.26 -24.11 -0.09
N ILE A 259 0.69 -24.24 1.11
CA ILE A 259 -0.66 -24.78 1.33
C ILE A 259 -1.73 -23.82 0.80
N VAL A 260 -1.70 -22.55 1.21
CA VAL A 260 -2.72 -21.57 0.81
C VAL A 260 -2.70 -21.34 -0.71
N ARG A 261 -1.53 -21.25 -1.33
CA ARG A 261 -1.44 -21.11 -2.78
C ARG A 261 -1.99 -22.33 -3.52
N ARG A 262 -1.75 -23.55 -3.02
CA ARG A 262 -2.37 -24.75 -3.57
C ARG A 262 -3.89 -24.70 -3.46
N TRP A 263 -4.43 -24.33 -2.30
CA TRP A 263 -5.88 -24.19 -2.13
C TRP A 263 -6.49 -23.20 -3.12
N LEU A 264 -5.89 -22.04 -3.26
CA LEU A 264 -6.40 -20.99 -4.13
C LEU A 264 -6.28 -21.34 -5.62
N LEU A 265 -5.14 -21.89 -6.05
CA LEU A 265 -4.88 -22.16 -7.46
C LEU A 265 -5.48 -23.47 -7.96
N VAL A 266 -5.39 -24.54 -7.15
CA VAL A 266 -5.77 -25.91 -7.55
C VAL A 266 -7.16 -26.26 -7.04
N ASP A 267 -7.36 -26.15 -5.72
CA ASP A 267 -8.59 -26.61 -5.06
C ASP A 267 -9.72 -25.58 -5.16
N LYS A 268 -9.42 -24.36 -5.61
CA LYS A 268 -10.36 -23.22 -5.70
C LYS A 268 -11.07 -22.96 -4.35
N LYS A 269 -10.35 -23.21 -3.26
CA LYS A 269 -10.81 -23.07 -1.88
C LYS A 269 -10.12 -21.89 -1.22
N ARG A 270 -10.89 -20.99 -0.61
CA ARG A 270 -10.37 -19.93 0.25
C ARG A 270 -10.26 -20.42 1.70
N VAL A 271 -9.36 -19.80 2.48
CA VAL A 271 -9.09 -20.20 3.89
C VAL A 271 -10.33 -20.11 4.77
N ASP A 272 -11.25 -19.20 4.48
CA ASP A 272 -12.51 -19.00 5.20
C ASP A 272 -13.73 -19.67 4.53
N GLY A 273 -13.50 -20.52 3.53
CA GLY A 273 -14.52 -21.31 2.84
C GLY A 273 -15.37 -20.54 1.82
N ARG A 274 -15.10 -19.23 1.61
CA ARG A 274 -15.82 -18.44 0.58
C ARG A 274 -15.40 -18.89 -0.85
N ARG A 275 -16.28 -18.56 -1.81
CA ARG A 275 -15.91 -18.60 -3.24
C ARG A 275 -14.99 -17.42 -3.58
N MET A 276 -14.28 -17.49 -4.72
CA MET A 276 -13.34 -16.48 -5.18
C MET A 276 -14.01 -15.10 -5.37
N ASP A 277 -15.27 -15.06 -5.78
CA ASP A 277 -16.09 -13.89 -6.06
C ASP A 277 -16.93 -13.40 -4.87
N GLN A 278 -16.82 -14.04 -3.71
CA GLN A 278 -17.67 -13.78 -2.56
C GLN A 278 -17.02 -12.79 -1.59
N ILE A 279 -17.78 -11.77 -1.18
CA ILE A 279 -17.40 -10.85 -0.10
C ILE A 279 -17.82 -11.42 1.28
N ARG A 280 -17.12 -10.97 2.33
CA ARG A 280 -17.47 -11.30 3.73
C ARG A 280 -18.81 -10.67 4.13
N PRO A 281 -19.47 -11.18 5.18
CA PRO A 281 -20.70 -10.58 5.71
C PRO A 281 -20.45 -9.11 6.06
N LEU A 282 -21.38 -8.24 5.66
CA LEU A 282 -21.36 -6.80 5.87
C LEU A 282 -22.37 -6.38 6.94
N ALA A 283 -22.00 -5.40 7.74
CA ALA A 283 -22.92 -4.65 8.58
C ALA A 283 -22.58 -3.15 8.53
N ALA A 284 -23.50 -2.31 8.95
CA ALA A 284 -23.30 -0.88 9.02
C ALA A 284 -24.15 -0.31 10.15
N GLU A 285 -23.55 0.54 10.97
CA GLU A 285 -24.22 1.25 12.06
C GLU A 285 -23.79 2.72 12.03
N VAL A 286 -24.71 3.62 12.39
CA VAL A 286 -24.48 5.07 12.47
C VAL A 286 -25.00 5.63 13.78
N GLY A 287 -24.61 6.86 14.14
CA GLY A 287 -25.08 7.51 15.36
C GLY A 287 -24.63 6.84 16.66
N LEU A 288 -23.47 6.18 16.67
CA LEU A 288 -22.99 5.38 17.81
C LEU A 288 -22.53 6.23 19.00
N LEU A 289 -21.93 7.37 18.72
CA LEU A 289 -21.35 8.24 19.75
C LEU A 289 -22.21 9.50 19.90
N PRO A 290 -22.59 9.88 21.13
CA PRO A 290 -23.65 10.88 21.33
C PRO A 290 -23.19 12.34 21.15
N ARG A 291 -21.91 12.61 20.97
CA ARG A 291 -21.36 13.98 20.85
C ARG A 291 -20.73 14.28 19.50
N GLU A 292 -20.52 13.25 18.70
CA GLU A 292 -19.92 13.38 17.39
C GLU A 292 -20.94 13.97 16.39
N HIS A 293 -20.45 14.67 15.37
CA HIS A 293 -21.34 15.21 14.36
C HIS A 293 -21.89 14.12 13.43
N GLY A 294 -21.11 13.04 13.23
CA GLY A 294 -21.54 11.83 12.56
C GLY A 294 -20.57 10.69 12.81
N THR A 295 -21.08 9.47 12.88
CA THR A 295 -20.30 8.27 13.11
C THR A 295 -20.75 7.14 12.21
N GLY A 296 -19.80 6.32 11.75
CA GLY A 296 -20.08 5.12 10.96
C GLY A 296 -19.21 3.97 11.44
N LEU A 297 -19.81 2.87 11.88
CA LEU A 297 -19.16 1.60 12.11
C LEU A 297 -19.42 0.69 10.92
N PHE A 298 -18.35 0.18 10.32
CA PHE A 298 -18.42 -0.71 9.18
C PHE A 298 -17.69 -2.03 9.47
N PRO A 299 -18.39 -3.05 9.93
CA PRO A 299 -17.91 -4.43 10.01
C PRO A 299 -17.97 -5.11 8.63
N ARG A 300 -16.87 -5.81 8.27
CA ARG A 300 -16.78 -6.73 7.15
C ARG A 300 -16.07 -8.00 7.62
N GLY A 301 -16.83 -9.01 7.99
CA GLY A 301 -16.33 -10.16 8.73
C GLY A 301 -15.61 -9.71 10.01
N GLN A 302 -14.37 -10.17 10.21
CA GLN A 302 -13.56 -9.77 11.37
C GLN A 302 -12.92 -8.37 11.23
N THR A 303 -12.94 -7.74 10.06
CA THR A 303 -12.44 -6.38 9.89
C THR A 303 -13.52 -5.39 10.29
N GLN A 304 -13.21 -4.51 11.25
CA GLN A 304 -14.13 -3.50 11.75
C GLN A 304 -13.44 -2.14 11.82
N VAL A 305 -14.05 -1.12 11.23
CA VAL A 305 -13.57 0.26 11.24
C VAL A 305 -14.67 1.17 11.73
N MET A 306 -14.36 2.00 12.72
CA MET A 306 -15.21 3.07 13.18
C MET A 306 -14.66 4.39 12.65
N SER A 307 -15.49 5.17 11.97
CA SER A 307 -15.15 6.50 11.47
C SER A 307 -16.01 7.55 12.15
N ALA A 308 -15.39 8.64 12.56
CA ALA A 308 -16.05 9.80 13.16
C ALA A 308 -15.81 11.04 12.30
N ALA A 309 -16.88 11.78 12.02
CA ALA A 309 -16.87 13.05 11.29
C ALA A 309 -16.97 14.22 12.28
N THR A 310 -16.10 15.21 12.10
CA THR A 310 -16.15 16.48 12.80
C THR A 310 -16.21 17.62 11.78
N LEU A 311 -17.15 18.51 11.97
CA LEU A 311 -17.34 19.71 11.16
C LEU A 311 -16.85 20.93 11.95
N GLY A 312 -15.98 21.71 11.33
CA GLY A 312 -15.43 22.93 11.92
C GLY A 312 -15.63 24.14 11.02
N THR A 313 -15.21 25.31 11.49
CA THR A 313 -15.19 26.52 10.68
C THR A 313 -14.06 26.44 9.62
N LEU A 314 -14.14 27.21 8.55
CA LEU A 314 -13.10 27.26 7.52
C LEU A 314 -11.71 27.67 8.07
N SER A 315 -11.68 28.42 9.18
CA SER A 315 -10.43 28.78 9.88
C SER A 315 -9.69 27.58 10.50
N GLU A 316 -10.38 26.42 10.65
CA GLU A 316 -9.82 25.18 11.16
C GLU A 316 -9.31 24.26 10.05
N ALA A 317 -9.31 24.75 8.79
CA ALA A 317 -8.64 24.06 7.68
C ALA A 317 -7.16 23.81 7.99
N GLN A 318 -6.63 22.67 7.58
CA GLN A 318 -5.23 22.33 7.79
C GLN A 318 -4.33 23.24 6.96
N MET A 319 -3.40 23.93 7.60
CA MET A 319 -2.34 24.67 6.90
C MET A 319 -1.27 23.73 6.41
N LEU A 320 -0.86 23.89 5.14
CA LEU A 320 0.17 23.10 4.50
C LEU A 320 1.44 23.94 4.35
N ASP A 321 2.56 23.46 4.86
CA ASP A 321 3.88 24.08 4.76
C ASP A 321 4.82 23.11 4.02
N GLY A 322 4.78 23.16 2.69
CA GLY A 322 5.51 22.29 1.79
C GLY A 322 6.07 23.01 0.58
N ILE A 323 6.71 22.26 -0.32
CA ILE A 323 7.28 22.75 -1.57
C ILE A 323 6.22 23.08 -2.63
N ASP A 324 5.00 22.61 -2.44
CA ASP A 324 3.89 22.82 -3.38
C ASP A 324 3.27 24.21 -3.30
N SER A 325 2.36 24.48 -4.23
CA SER A 325 1.58 25.73 -4.29
C SER A 325 0.38 25.71 -3.34
N GLU A 326 -0.11 24.53 -2.94
CA GLU A 326 -1.21 24.40 -2.00
C GLU A 326 -0.76 24.81 -0.60
N THR A 327 -1.55 25.66 0.04
CA THR A 327 -1.25 26.19 1.38
C THR A 327 -2.24 25.76 2.45
N SER A 328 -3.36 25.17 2.07
CA SER A 328 -4.37 24.67 3.00
C SER A 328 -5.22 23.57 2.38
N LYS A 329 -5.78 22.70 3.20
CA LYS A 329 -6.81 21.76 2.80
C LYS A 329 -7.97 21.78 3.80
N ARG A 330 -9.19 21.85 3.29
CA ARG A 330 -10.44 21.91 4.02
C ARG A 330 -10.92 20.53 4.50
N TYR A 331 -10.60 19.49 3.74
CA TYR A 331 -10.95 18.11 4.06
C TYR A 331 -9.72 17.34 4.51
N MET A 332 -9.82 16.68 5.65
CA MET A 332 -8.75 15.89 6.28
C MET A 332 -9.28 14.50 6.62
N HIS A 333 -8.51 13.48 6.31
CA HIS A 333 -8.82 12.10 6.71
C HIS A 333 -7.64 11.47 7.46
N HIS A 334 -7.84 11.14 8.72
CA HIS A 334 -6.84 10.48 9.56
C HIS A 334 -7.24 9.02 9.81
N TYR A 335 -6.24 8.16 9.84
CA TYR A 335 -6.41 6.72 10.03
C TYR A 335 -5.49 6.24 11.15
N ASN A 336 -6.03 5.45 12.06
CA ASN A 336 -5.32 4.86 13.18
C ASN A 336 -5.49 3.34 13.18
N MET A 337 -4.38 2.62 13.39
CA MET A 337 -4.37 1.16 13.52
C MET A 337 -3.62 0.75 14.80
N PRO A 338 -4.28 0.87 15.97
CA PRO A 338 -3.66 0.54 17.25
C PRO A 338 -3.35 -0.96 17.34
N GLY A 339 -2.36 -1.33 18.17
CA GLY A 339 -1.90 -2.71 18.31
C GLY A 339 -3.01 -3.72 18.64
N PHE A 340 -3.99 -3.32 19.46
CA PHE A 340 -5.11 -4.19 19.81
C PHE A 340 -5.94 -4.65 18.60
N SER A 341 -5.99 -3.85 17.51
CA SER A 341 -6.73 -4.22 16.29
C SER A 341 -6.16 -5.46 15.58
N THR A 342 -4.89 -5.76 15.80
CA THR A 342 -4.19 -6.95 15.30
C THR A 342 -3.92 -7.98 16.39
N GLY A 343 -4.34 -7.75 17.64
CA GLY A 343 -4.05 -8.60 18.79
C GLY A 343 -2.65 -8.38 19.40
N GLU A 344 -1.96 -7.28 19.05
CA GLU A 344 -0.62 -7.01 19.53
C GLU A 344 -0.62 -6.08 20.75
N ALA A 345 0.15 -6.42 21.78
CA ALA A 345 0.39 -5.57 22.94
C ALA A 345 1.45 -4.51 22.63
N LYS A 346 1.04 -3.43 21.97
CA LYS A 346 1.91 -2.30 21.60
C LYS A 346 1.46 -1.01 22.26
N PRO A 347 2.39 -0.14 22.70
CA PRO A 347 2.05 1.19 23.17
C PRO A 347 1.54 2.05 21.99
N VAL A 348 0.62 2.97 22.30
CA VAL A 348 0.15 3.97 21.32
C VAL A 348 1.32 4.91 20.98
N ARG A 349 1.57 5.07 19.69
CA ARG A 349 2.62 5.96 19.15
C ARG A 349 2.03 6.91 18.10
N SER A 350 2.82 7.88 17.67
CA SER A 350 2.46 8.71 16.51
C SER A 350 2.22 7.83 15.27
N PRO A 351 1.30 8.24 14.37
CA PRO A 351 1.01 7.49 13.16
C PRO A 351 2.28 7.17 12.36
N GLY A 352 2.41 5.92 11.94
CA GLY A 352 3.50 5.47 11.08
C GLY A 352 3.19 5.72 9.59
N ARG A 353 4.17 5.45 8.72
CA ARG A 353 4.03 5.61 7.26
C ARG A 353 2.83 4.82 6.67
N ARG A 354 2.51 3.65 7.24
CA ARG A 354 1.39 2.83 6.80
C ARG A 354 0.06 3.51 7.11
N GLU A 355 -0.08 4.07 8.30
CA GLU A 355 -1.30 4.77 8.73
C GLU A 355 -1.53 6.03 7.91
N ILE A 356 -0.48 6.82 7.64
CA ILE A 356 -0.54 7.98 6.76
C ILE A 356 -1.00 7.56 5.34
N GLY A 357 -0.42 6.49 4.80
CA GLY A 357 -0.79 5.99 3.46
C GLY A 357 -2.23 5.48 3.36
N HIS A 358 -2.74 4.81 4.41
CA HIS A 358 -4.13 4.34 4.44
C HIS A 358 -5.11 5.51 4.60
N GLY A 359 -4.77 6.51 5.42
CA GLY A 359 -5.56 7.74 5.55
C GLY A 359 -5.67 8.49 4.22
N ALA A 360 -4.55 8.68 3.54
CA ALA A 360 -4.51 9.36 2.24
C ALA A 360 -5.29 8.61 1.14
N LEU A 361 -5.31 7.27 1.14
CA LEU A 361 -6.13 6.51 0.21
C LEU A 361 -7.62 6.75 0.47
N ALA A 362 -8.06 6.70 1.72
CA ALA A 362 -9.45 6.97 2.07
C ALA A 362 -9.84 8.44 1.81
N GLU A 363 -8.95 9.40 2.10
CA GLU A 363 -9.13 10.81 1.78
C GLU A 363 -9.37 11.01 0.28
N ARG A 364 -8.49 10.50 -0.55
CA ARG A 364 -8.56 10.58 -2.02
C ARG A 364 -9.83 9.95 -2.58
N SER A 365 -10.28 8.85 -1.99
CA SER A 365 -11.48 8.15 -2.41
C SER A 365 -12.76 8.98 -2.27
N LEU A 366 -12.80 9.88 -1.28
CA LEU A 366 -14.00 10.66 -0.94
C LEU A 366 -14.01 12.08 -1.51
N ILE A 367 -12.84 12.66 -1.84
CA ILE A 367 -12.73 14.01 -2.40
C ILE A 367 -13.75 14.26 -3.55
N PRO A 368 -13.91 13.37 -4.55
CA PRO A 368 -14.76 13.63 -5.70
C PRO A 368 -16.26 13.78 -5.37
N VAL A 369 -16.69 13.25 -4.24
CA VAL A 369 -18.10 13.29 -3.83
C VAL A 369 -18.42 14.36 -2.79
N LEU A 370 -17.40 15.04 -2.25
CA LEU A 370 -17.63 16.12 -1.29
C LEU A 370 -18.28 17.34 -1.94
N PRO A 371 -19.14 18.06 -1.22
CA PRO A 371 -19.70 19.33 -1.69
C PRO A 371 -18.60 20.39 -1.80
N SER A 372 -18.81 21.38 -2.67
CA SER A 372 -17.95 22.56 -2.76
C SER A 372 -17.98 23.39 -1.46
N GLU A 373 -17.03 24.30 -1.30
CA GLU A 373 -16.99 25.23 -0.16
C GLU A 373 -18.20 26.16 -0.15
N GLU A 374 -18.70 26.55 -1.32
CA GLU A 374 -19.90 27.41 -1.45
C GLU A 374 -21.18 26.66 -1.02
N GLU A 375 -21.29 25.38 -1.33
CA GLU A 375 -22.44 24.54 -0.97
C GLU A 375 -22.42 24.13 0.49
N PHE A 376 -21.23 23.91 1.06
CA PHE A 376 -21.07 23.43 2.42
C PHE A 376 -19.82 24.05 3.08
N PRO A 377 -19.95 25.26 3.67
CA PRO A 377 -18.84 26.09 4.14
C PRO A 377 -18.25 25.63 5.48
N TYR A 378 -17.84 24.38 5.57
CA TYR A 378 -17.20 23.77 6.75
C TYR A 378 -15.88 23.11 6.40
N ALA A 379 -14.92 23.17 7.32
CA ALA A 379 -13.82 22.23 7.34
C ALA A 379 -14.35 20.87 7.82
N ILE A 380 -13.93 19.80 7.15
CA ILE A 380 -14.37 18.43 7.42
C ILE A 380 -13.18 17.61 7.86
N ARG A 381 -13.24 17.02 9.05
CA ARG A 381 -12.25 16.08 9.53
C ARG A 381 -12.87 14.71 9.78
N LEU A 382 -12.39 13.69 9.11
CA LEU A 382 -12.68 12.29 9.37
C LEU A 382 -11.54 11.63 10.13
N VAL A 383 -11.89 10.80 11.09
CA VAL A 383 -10.94 9.92 11.78
C VAL A 383 -11.48 8.50 11.71
N SER A 384 -10.70 7.61 11.11
CA SER A 384 -11.03 6.18 11.05
C SER A 384 -10.14 5.40 12.00
N ASP A 385 -10.74 4.80 13.03
CA ASP A 385 -10.08 3.93 13.99
C ASP A 385 -10.38 2.47 13.66
N VAL A 386 -9.33 1.68 13.43
CA VAL A 386 -9.47 0.24 13.20
C VAL A 386 -9.69 -0.46 14.54
N VAL A 387 -10.88 -1.03 14.73
CA VAL A 387 -11.25 -1.75 15.94
C VAL A 387 -10.76 -3.20 15.88
N SER A 388 -10.86 -3.82 14.70
CA SER A 388 -10.37 -5.17 14.45
C SER A 388 -9.89 -5.29 12.99
N SER A 389 -8.82 -6.08 12.76
CA SER A 389 -8.18 -6.19 11.45
C SER A 389 -7.97 -7.64 11.03
N ASN A 390 -8.59 -8.01 9.90
CA ASN A 390 -8.29 -9.22 9.14
C ASN A 390 -8.33 -8.94 7.63
N GLY A 391 -7.47 -8.02 7.17
CA GLY A 391 -7.33 -7.62 5.76
C GLY A 391 -8.20 -6.43 5.34
N SER A 392 -7.62 -5.61 4.48
CA SER A 392 -8.24 -4.44 3.82
C SER A 392 -8.97 -3.45 4.73
N THR A 393 -8.31 -3.00 5.77
CA THR A 393 -8.84 -1.98 6.70
C THR A 393 -8.96 -0.60 6.05
N SER A 394 -8.11 -0.27 5.07
CA SER A 394 -8.19 1.00 4.32
C SER A 394 -9.51 1.13 3.56
N GLN A 395 -9.98 0.04 2.93
CA GLN A 395 -11.28 0.05 2.25
C GLN A 395 -12.45 0.04 3.24
N GLY A 396 -12.27 -0.59 4.41
CA GLY A 396 -13.19 -0.45 5.53
C GLY A 396 -13.31 1.00 6.00
N SER A 397 -12.21 1.77 5.98
CA SER A 397 -12.20 3.19 6.31
C SER A 397 -12.98 4.03 5.29
N VAL A 398 -12.87 3.73 3.99
CA VAL A 398 -13.68 4.40 2.95
C VAL A 398 -15.17 4.22 3.22
N CYS A 399 -15.60 2.98 3.45
CA CYS A 399 -17.00 2.67 3.72
C CYS A 399 -17.50 3.28 5.02
N GLY A 400 -16.73 3.15 6.12
CA GLY A 400 -17.08 3.76 7.42
C GLY A 400 -17.15 5.29 7.36
N SER A 401 -16.25 5.91 6.60
CA SER A 401 -16.21 7.36 6.41
C SER A 401 -17.38 7.87 5.55
N THR A 402 -17.79 7.11 4.53
CA THR A 402 -19.04 7.42 3.79
C THR A 402 -20.25 7.45 4.73
N LEU A 403 -20.38 6.45 5.61
CA LEU A 403 -21.45 6.39 6.60
C LEU A 403 -21.39 7.59 7.57
N ALA A 404 -20.21 7.93 8.07
CA ALA A 404 -20.01 9.04 9.00
C ALA A 404 -20.33 10.40 8.37
N LEU A 405 -19.96 10.62 7.10
CA LEU A 405 -20.32 11.84 6.36
C LEU A 405 -21.83 11.98 6.18
N MET A 406 -22.51 10.89 5.83
CA MET A 406 -23.96 10.88 5.66
C MET A 406 -24.68 11.09 7.00
N ASP A 407 -24.21 10.47 8.09
CA ASP A 407 -24.74 10.66 9.45
C ASP A 407 -24.54 12.10 9.94
N ALA A 408 -23.42 12.74 9.59
CA ALA A 408 -23.13 14.15 9.87
C ALA A 408 -23.96 15.14 9.01
N GLY A 409 -24.77 14.66 8.09
CA GLY A 409 -25.56 15.49 7.19
C GLY A 409 -24.75 16.22 6.11
N VAL A 410 -23.54 15.77 5.81
CA VAL A 410 -22.75 16.32 4.69
C VAL A 410 -23.39 15.90 3.37
N PRO A 411 -23.76 16.86 2.49
CA PRO A 411 -24.46 16.56 1.24
C PRO A 411 -23.49 16.02 0.18
N ILE A 412 -22.96 14.79 0.41
CA ILE A 412 -22.11 14.12 -0.58
C ILE A 412 -22.89 13.79 -1.85
N LYS A 413 -22.23 13.88 -3.01
CA LYS A 413 -22.87 13.65 -4.32
C LYS A 413 -23.38 12.21 -4.48
N ALA A 414 -22.65 11.24 -3.92
CA ALA A 414 -23.00 9.82 -3.95
C ALA A 414 -22.23 9.07 -2.85
N PRO A 415 -22.77 7.93 -2.36
CA PRO A 415 -22.00 7.05 -1.47
C PRO A 415 -20.80 6.44 -2.20
N VAL A 416 -19.66 6.39 -1.53
CA VAL A 416 -18.45 5.70 -2.01
C VAL A 416 -18.28 4.40 -1.25
N ALA A 417 -18.06 3.32 -1.96
CA ALA A 417 -17.69 2.03 -1.40
C ALA A 417 -16.29 1.62 -1.87
N GLY A 418 -15.58 0.90 -1.04
CA GLY A 418 -14.23 0.43 -1.35
C GLY A 418 -14.07 -1.07 -1.06
N ILE A 419 -13.30 -1.75 -1.93
CA ILE A 419 -13.01 -3.17 -1.79
C ILE A 419 -11.57 -3.47 -2.22
N SER A 420 -11.02 -4.59 -1.74
CA SER A 420 -9.76 -5.14 -2.22
C SER A 420 -9.98 -6.39 -3.06
N CYS A 421 -9.11 -6.57 -4.04
CA CYS A 421 -9.04 -7.75 -4.88
C CYS A 421 -7.59 -8.25 -4.90
N GLY A 422 -7.39 -9.55 -4.82
CA GLY A 422 -6.07 -10.17 -4.93
C GLY A 422 -5.91 -10.89 -6.25
N LEU A 423 -4.65 -11.03 -6.67
CA LEU A 423 -4.25 -11.89 -7.78
C LEU A 423 -3.30 -12.96 -7.25
N ILE A 424 -3.47 -14.16 -7.76
CA ILE A 424 -2.54 -15.27 -7.53
C ILE A 424 -2.19 -15.91 -8.89
N THR A 425 -0.90 -16.18 -9.10
CA THR A 425 -0.38 -16.74 -10.36
C THR A 425 0.34 -18.05 -10.11
N ALA A 426 0.19 -19.01 -11.00
CA ALA A 426 0.95 -20.25 -10.98
C ALA A 426 2.21 -20.17 -11.86
N GLU A 427 3.13 -21.13 -11.71
CA GLU A 427 4.36 -21.20 -12.49
C GLU A 427 4.13 -21.43 -13.99
N ASP A 428 3.03 -22.07 -14.34
CA ASP A 428 2.60 -22.29 -15.74
C ASP A 428 1.99 -21.05 -16.39
N GLY A 429 1.89 -19.93 -15.65
CA GLY A 429 1.32 -18.67 -16.10
C GLY A 429 -0.21 -18.59 -15.95
N SER A 430 -0.87 -19.62 -15.46
CA SER A 430 -2.29 -19.52 -15.08
C SER A 430 -2.46 -18.61 -13.86
N TRP A 431 -3.63 -17.99 -13.73
CA TRP A 431 -3.91 -17.06 -12.66
C TRP A 431 -5.38 -17.11 -12.22
N ASP A 432 -5.62 -16.60 -11.02
CA ASP A 432 -6.96 -16.40 -10.48
C ASP A 432 -7.05 -15.10 -9.67
N THR A 433 -8.25 -14.57 -9.52
CA THR A 433 -8.52 -13.37 -8.72
C THR A 433 -9.42 -13.70 -7.54
N MET A 434 -9.23 -12.98 -6.44
CA MET A 434 -10.00 -13.13 -5.21
C MET A 434 -10.60 -11.79 -4.81
N LEU A 435 -11.92 -11.75 -4.66
CA LEU A 435 -12.61 -10.55 -4.19
C LEU A 435 -12.61 -10.50 -2.66
N ASP A 436 -12.43 -9.31 -2.08
CA ASP A 436 -12.39 -9.08 -0.63
C ASP A 436 -11.38 -9.98 0.07
N ILE A 437 -10.10 -9.77 -0.22
CA ILE A 437 -9.00 -10.55 0.36
C ILE A 437 -8.91 -10.35 1.87
N GLN A 438 -8.65 -11.43 2.58
CA GLN A 438 -8.35 -11.41 4.01
C GLN A 438 -6.83 -11.53 4.28
N GLY A 439 -6.40 -11.40 5.55
CA GLY A 439 -4.99 -11.26 5.91
C GLY A 439 -4.04 -12.30 5.32
N LEU A 440 -4.38 -13.60 5.33
CA LEU A 440 -3.51 -14.64 4.75
C LEU A 440 -3.43 -14.56 3.21
N GLU A 441 -4.53 -14.19 2.57
CA GLU A 441 -4.60 -14.07 1.12
C GLU A 441 -3.79 -12.86 0.62
N ASP A 442 -3.78 -11.77 1.40
CA ASP A 442 -2.91 -10.61 1.20
C ASP A 442 -1.42 -10.99 1.31
N PHE A 443 -1.06 -11.80 2.33
CA PHE A 443 0.31 -12.25 2.56
C PHE A 443 0.86 -13.19 1.48
N TYR A 444 0.03 -14.05 0.93
CA TYR A 444 0.46 -15.13 0.03
C TYR A 444 0.08 -14.92 -1.42
N GLY A 445 -0.74 -13.91 -1.72
CA GLY A 445 -1.04 -13.45 -3.06
C GLY A 445 0.15 -12.77 -3.75
N ASP A 446 -0.01 -12.52 -5.04
CA ASP A 446 1.01 -11.87 -5.86
C ASP A 446 0.70 -10.39 -6.10
N MET A 447 -0.55 -9.96 -5.89
CA MET A 447 -1.00 -8.57 -6.01
C MET A 447 -2.13 -8.30 -5.03
N ASP A 448 -2.10 -7.12 -4.39
CA ASP A 448 -3.18 -6.50 -3.65
C ASP A 448 -3.67 -5.25 -4.42
N PHE A 449 -4.88 -5.34 -4.95
CA PHE A 449 -5.52 -4.28 -5.71
C PHE A 449 -6.70 -3.72 -4.90
N LYS A 450 -6.67 -2.42 -4.64
CA LYS A 450 -7.72 -1.70 -3.90
C LYS A 450 -8.40 -0.71 -4.83
N VAL A 451 -9.71 -0.75 -4.84
CA VAL A 451 -10.53 0.18 -5.62
C VAL A 451 -11.64 0.76 -4.77
N ALA A 452 -11.92 2.03 -4.95
CA ALA A 452 -13.11 2.68 -4.42
C ALA A 452 -13.83 3.46 -5.54
N GLY A 453 -15.13 3.58 -5.39
CA GLY A 453 -15.96 4.27 -6.39
C GLY A 453 -17.40 4.42 -5.95
N THR A 454 -18.16 5.06 -6.82
CA THR A 454 -19.61 5.22 -6.78
C THR A 454 -20.26 4.39 -7.89
N HIS A 455 -21.56 4.48 -8.02
CA HIS A 455 -22.24 3.90 -9.19
C HIS A 455 -21.88 4.58 -10.53
N ALA A 456 -21.34 5.80 -10.50
CA ALA A 456 -20.95 6.55 -11.70
C ALA A 456 -19.53 6.23 -12.18
N GLY A 457 -18.64 5.77 -11.30
CA GLY A 457 -17.30 5.43 -11.68
C GLY A 457 -16.31 5.36 -10.50
N ILE A 458 -15.06 5.15 -10.85
CA ILE A 458 -13.92 4.97 -9.93
C ILE A 458 -13.54 6.33 -9.34
N THR A 459 -13.30 6.36 -8.02
CA THR A 459 -12.77 7.52 -7.30
C THR A 459 -11.32 7.33 -6.85
N SER A 460 -10.89 6.11 -6.60
CA SER A 460 -9.48 5.82 -6.30
C SER A 460 -9.08 4.38 -6.62
N ILE A 461 -7.80 4.21 -6.94
CA ILE A 461 -7.14 2.89 -7.08
C ILE A 461 -5.81 2.93 -6.34
N GLN A 462 -5.44 1.76 -5.78
CA GLN A 462 -4.09 1.50 -5.26
C GLN A 462 -3.73 0.02 -5.50
N MET A 463 -2.58 -0.18 -6.19
CA MET A 463 -1.99 -1.51 -6.41
C MET A 463 -0.54 -1.53 -5.94
#